data_bc9b98d4b858ed01b314d50e2fd4709b
#
_entry.id   bc9b98d4b858ed01b314d50e2fd4709b
#
_cell.length_a   1.000
_cell.length_b   1.000
_cell.length_c   1.000
_cell.angle_alpha   90.00
_cell.angle_beta   90.00
_cell.angle_gamma   90.00
#
_symmetry.space_group_name_H-M   'P 1'
#
loop_
_entity.id
_entity.type
_entity.pdbx_description
1 polymer ?
#
loop_
_entity_poly.entity_id
_entity_poly.type
_entity_poly.pdbx_seq_one_letter_code
_entity_poly.pdbx_strand_id
1 'polypeptide(L)'
;TVEAKIDTGADSTSIDTELAKQLGFEDVINFFSSIPKPTSSERSNLKKISEEYDTAYLSAHPDLKGIAFTYSSNGFTMRPKVDLSFVLDTLEIPTRASIINRSHLEYPVIIGRRNLSKFLVDVNKK
;
A
#
# COMPACT_ATOMS: atom_id res chain seq x y z
N THR A 1 11.43 -10.13 10.87
CA THR A 1 12.19 -8.86 10.88
C THR A 1 12.69 -8.58 9.47
N VAL A 2 12.42 -7.41 8.96
CA VAL A 2 12.84 -7.00 7.62
C VAL A 2 13.43 -5.60 7.67
N GLU A 3 14.28 -5.30 6.70
CA GLU A 3 14.79 -3.95 6.54
C GLU A 3 13.74 -3.09 5.86
N ALA A 4 13.47 -1.93 6.45
CA ALA A 4 12.53 -0.97 5.92
C ALA A 4 13.21 0.38 5.74
N LYS A 5 12.86 1.08 4.67
CA LYS A 5 13.29 2.44 4.47
C LYS A 5 12.23 3.41 4.99
N ILE A 6 12.64 4.31 5.86
CA ILE A 6 11.80 5.42 6.28
C ILE A 6 11.98 6.53 5.24
N ASP A 7 10.96 6.76 4.44
CA ASP A 7 11.04 7.67 3.30
C ASP A 7 10.03 8.80 3.43
N THR A 8 10.49 9.95 3.91
CA THR A 8 9.64 11.14 4.05
C THR A 8 9.18 11.71 2.71
N GLY A 9 9.85 11.33 1.62
CA GLY A 9 9.41 11.69 0.27
C GLY A 9 8.26 10.82 -0.22
N ALA A 10 8.05 9.67 0.37
CA ALA A 10 6.92 8.81 0.02
C ALA A 10 5.69 9.20 0.82
N ASP A 11 4.56 9.33 0.14
CA ASP A 11 3.31 9.74 0.79
C ASP A 11 2.71 8.58 1.62
N SER A 12 2.74 7.38 1.10
CA SER A 12 2.13 6.21 1.72
C SER A 12 3.12 5.06 1.86
N THR A 13 2.75 4.12 2.73
CA THR A 13 3.56 2.93 2.99
C THR A 13 3.27 1.85 1.96
N SER A 14 4.30 1.14 1.55
CA SER A 14 4.17 0.00 0.63
C SER A 14 5.04 -1.16 1.09
N ILE A 15 4.59 -2.39 0.77
CA ILE A 15 5.33 -3.61 1.06
C ILE A 15 5.44 -4.47 -0.20
N ASP A 16 6.50 -5.26 -0.26
CA ASP A 16 6.72 -6.17 -1.38
C ASP A 16 5.70 -7.31 -1.38
N THR A 17 5.32 -7.73 -2.59
CA THR A 17 4.35 -8.82 -2.80
C THR A 17 4.77 -10.11 -2.10
N GLU A 18 6.04 -10.52 -2.19
CA GLU A 18 6.50 -11.76 -1.55
C GLU A 18 6.44 -11.66 -0.02
N LEU A 19 6.82 -10.50 0.53
CA LEU A 19 6.69 -10.28 1.97
C LEU A 19 5.23 -10.34 2.40
N ALA A 20 4.33 -9.74 1.62
CA ALA A 20 2.90 -9.78 1.91
C ALA A 20 2.37 -11.22 1.93
N LYS A 21 2.83 -12.07 1.01
CA LYS A 21 2.46 -13.49 1.02
C LYS A 21 2.92 -14.19 2.28
N GLN A 22 4.14 -13.91 2.73
CA GLN A 22 4.68 -14.46 3.96
C GLN A 22 3.90 -14.03 5.20
N LEU A 23 3.32 -12.83 5.16
CA LEU A 23 2.50 -12.30 6.25
C LEU A 23 1.07 -12.84 6.26
N GLY A 24 0.68 -13.65 5.28
CA GLY A 24 -0.65 -14.25 5.21
C GLY A 24 -1.62 -13.55 4.27
N PHE A 25 -1.16 -12.69 3.38
CA PHE A 25 -2.01 -11.96 2.44
C PHE A 25 -2.07 -12.59 1.05
N GLU A 26 -1.68 -13.86 0.90
CA GLU A 26 -1.69 -14.52 -0.40
C GLU A 26 -3.10 -14.59 -1.00
N ASP A 27 -4.10 -14.88 -0.19
CA ASP A 27 -5.48 -14.98 -0.66
C ASP A 27 -5.99 -13.66 -1.24
N VAL A 28 -5.72 -12.55 -0.55
CA VAL A 28 -6.16 -11.24 -1.03
C VAL A 28 -5.40 -10.82 -2.29
N ILE A 29 -4.13 -11.19 -2.40
CA ILE A 29 -3.34 -10.93 -3.61
C ILE A 29 -3.94 -11.68 -4.80
N ASN A 30 -4.27 -12.95 -4.62
CA ASN A 30 -4.89 -13.76 -5.67
C ASN A 30 -6.28 -13.24 -6.04
N PHE A 31 -7.08 -12.86 -5.05
CA PHE A 31 -8.37 -12.24 -5.30
C PHE A 31 -8.22 -10.95 -6.11
N PHE A 32 -7.30 -10.08 -5.69
CA PHE A 32 -7.09 -8.81 -6.36
C PHE A 32 -6.65 -8.98 -7.81
N SER A 33 -5.82 -9.99 -8.10
CA SER A 33 -5.35 -10.24 -9.46
C SER A 33 -6.48 -10.67 -10.40
N SER A 34 -7.61 -11.13 -9.85
CA SER A 34 -8.79 -11.49 -10.66
C SER A 34 -9.69 -10.30 -10.97
N ILE A 35 -9.47 -9.15 -10.34
CA ILE A 35 -10.28 -7.95 -10.55
C ILE A 35 -9.91 -7.32 -11.90
N PRO A 36 -10.90 -7.01 -12.76
CA PRO A 36 -10.62 -6.40 -14.06
C PRO A 36 -10.07 -4.98 -13.88
N LYS A 37 -9.08 -4.64 -14.69
CA LYS A 37 -8.50 -3.29 -14.67
C LYS A 37 -9.41 -2.33 -15.42
N PRO A 38 -9.53 -1.06 -14.95
CA PRO A 38 -10.28 -0.06 -15.70
C PRO A 38 -9.56 0.30 -17.00
N THR A 39 -10.33 0.83 -17.96
CA THR A 39 -9.77 1.23 -19.25
C THR A 39 -8.97 2.52 -19.12
N SER A 40 -7.90 2.63 -19.90
CA SER A 40 -6.94 3.73 -19.81
C SER A 40 -7.48 5.10 -20.23
N SER A 41 -8.64 5.15 -20.87
CA SER A 41 -9.22 6.41 -21.36
C SER A 41 -9.86 7.27 -20.26
N GLU A 42 -9.88 6.80 -19.02
CA GLU A 42 -10.66 7.42 -17.96
C GLU A 42 -9.85 8.11 -16.89
N ARG A 43 -8.67 8.60 -17.26
CA ARG A 43 -7.77 9.30 -16.34
C ARG A 43 -8.46 10.43 -15.58
N SER A 44 -9.31 11.20 -16.23
CA SER A 44 -10.02 12.32 -15.61
C SER A 44 -11.06 11.88 -14.58
N ASN A 45 -11.44 10.60 -14.58
CA ASN A 45 -12.47 10.06 -13.70
C ASN A 45 -11.91 9.14 -12.61
N LEU A 46 -10.65 9.31 -12.23
CA LEU A 46 -9.99 8.43 -11.24
C LEU A 46 -10.77 8.34 -9.93
N LYS A 47 -11.30 9.45 -9.45
CA LYS A 47 -12.08 9.45 -8.22
C LYS A 47 -13.34 8.60 -8.35
N LYS A 48 -14.04 8.71 -9.47
CA LYS A 48 -15.24 7.93 -9.75
C LYS A 48 -14.93 6.45 -9.86
N ILE A 49 -13.84 6.11 -10.56
CA ILE A 49 -13.40 4.73 -10.71
C ILE A 49 -13.05 4.15 -9.34
N SER A 50 -12.34 4.90 -8.51
CA SER A 50 -11.98 4.46 -7.16
C SER A 50 -13.22 4.16 -6.32
N GLU A 51 -14.22 5.05 -6.35
CA GLU A 51 -15.47 4.84 -5.62
C GLU A 51 -16.24 3.61 -6.12
N GLU A 52 -16.31 3.41 -7.43
CA GLU A 52 -16.98 2.25 -8.02
C GLU A 52 -16.28 0.94 -7.64
N TYR A 53 -14.97 0.92 -7.67
CA TYR A 53 -14.19 -0.26 -7.29
C TYR A 53 -14.30 -0.56 -5.80
N ASP A 54 -14.25 0.46 -4.96
CA ASP A 54 -14.42 0.29 -3.53
C ASP A 54 -15.79 -0.33 -3.22
N THR A 55 -16.83 0.18 -3.83
CA THR A 55 -18.19 -0.35 -3.66
C THR A 55 -18.30 -1.80 -4.14
N ALA A 56 -17.67 -2.13 -5.27
CA ALA A 56 -17.79 -3.45 -5.85
C ALA A 56 -16.95 -4.51 -5.14
N TYR A 57 -15.78 -4.17 -4.64
CA TYR A 57 -14.79 -5.18 -4.27
C TYR A 57 -14.33 -5.17 -2.83
N LEU A 58 -14.41 -4.07 -2.08
CA LEU A 58 -13.88 -4.05 -0.71
C LEU A 58 -14.64 -4.97 0.24
N SER A 59 -15.92 -5.17 0.02
CA SER A 59 -16.70 -6.08 0.85
C SER A 59 -16.55 -7.54 0.44
N ALA A 60 -15.93 -7.80 -0.71
CA ALA A 60 -15.81 -9.16 -1.24
C ALA A 60 -14.68 -9.96 -0.62
N HIS A 61 -13.72 -9.29 0.03
CA HIS A 61 -12.62 -9.97 0.72
C HIS A 61 -12.31 -9.24 2.03
N PRO A 62 -12.19 -9.97 3.16
CA PRO A 62 -12.01 -9.35 4.47
C PRO A 62 -10.68 -8.60 4.61
N ASP A 63 -9.64 -9.00 3.87
CA ASP A 63 -8.32 -8.37 3.97
C ASP A 63 -8.12 -7.21 3.01
N LEU A 64 -9.00 -7.04 2.02
CA LEU A 64 -8.90 -5.94 1.07
C LEU A 64 -9.51 -4.68 1.69
N LYS A 65 -8.67 -3.74 2.07
CA LYS A 65 -9.07 -2.53 2.79
C LYS A 65 -9.08 -1.28 1.93
N GLY A 66 -8.55 -1.36 0.73
CA GLY A 66 -8.54 -0.27 -0.21
C GLY A 66 -7.91 -0.68 -1.52
N ILE A 67 -8.06 0.15 -2.53
CA ILE A 67 -7.41 -0.02 -3.81
C ILE A 67 -6.75 1.30 -4.17
N ALA A 68 -5.45 1.27 -4.41
CA ALA A 68 -4.70 2.44 -4.84
C ALA A 68 -4.65 2.48 -6.37
N PHE A 69 -4.97 3.61 -6.94
CA PHE A 69 -4.91 3.85 -8.38
C PHE A 69 -3.84 4.89 -8.66
N THR A 70 -2.96 4.60 -9.61
CA THR A 70 -1.94 5.54 -10.03
C THR A 70 -1.90 5.62 -11.55
N TYR A 71 -1.55 6.80 -12.03
CA TYR A 71 -1.39 7.07 -13.46
C TYR A 71 -0.02 7.63 -13.68
N SER A 72 0.72 7.04 -14.60
CA SER A 72 2.06 7.48 -14.94
C SER A 72 2.25 7.45 -16.45
N SER A 73 3.43 7.90 -16.91
CA SER A 73 3.79 7.76 -18.33
C SER A 73 3.78 6.32 -18.81
N ASN A 74 3.93 5.36 -17.89
CA ASN A 74 3.89 3.93 -18.19
C ASN A 74 2.47 3.34 -18.16
N GLY A 75 1.47 4.17 -17.94
CA GLY A 75 0.09 3.74 -17.95
C GLY A 75 -0.57 3.74 -16.58
N PHE A 76 -1.69 3.06 -16.52
CA PHE A 76 -2.55 2.99 -15.35
C PHE A 76 -2.19 1.76 -14.52
N THR A 77 -2.07 1.95 -13.21
CA THR A 77 -1.83 0.82 -12.30
C THR A 77 -2.79 0.88 -11.12
N MET A 78 -3.15 -0.29 -10.60
CA MET A 78 -3.91 -0.39 -9.36
C MET A 78 -3.23 -1.40 -8.44
N ARG A 79 -3.33 -1.15 -7.12
CA ARG A 79 -2.67 -1.96 -6.11
C ARG A 79 -3.62 -2.21 -4.94
N PRO A 80 -3.60 -3.42 -4.35
CA PRO A 80 -4.41 -3.68 -3.18
C PRO A 80 -3.80 -3.03 -1.94
N LYS A 81 -4.66 -2.60 -1.02
CA LYS A 81 -4.24 -2.11 0.29
C LYS A 81 -4.74 -3.06 1.36
N VAL A 82 -3.89 -3.33 2.33
CA VAL A 82 -4.20 -4.20 3.46
C VAL A 82 -3.83 -3.49 4.76
N ASP A 83 -4.47 -3.90 5.85
CA ASP A 83 -4.13 -3.39 7.16
C ASP A 83 -3.12 -4.32 7.84
N LEU A 84 -2.08 -3.73 8.36
CA LEU A 84 -1.03 -4.43 9.10
C LEU A 84 -0.48 -3.50 10.17
N SER A 85 0.46 -3.98 10.95
CA SER A 85 1.14 -3.12 11.92
C SER A 85 2.64 -3.30 11.81
N PHE A 86 3.35 -2.22 12.08
CA PHE A 86 4.81 -2.24 12.24
C PHE A 86 5.17 -2.09 13.70
N VAL A 87 6.26 -2.73 14.08
CA VAL A 87 6.90 -2.45 15.36
C VAL A 87 8.20 -1.72 15.06
N LEU A 88 8.23 -0.44 15.41
CA LEU A 88 9.44 0.37 15.32
C LEU A 88 9.88 0.69 16.73
N ASP A 89 11.10 0.25 17.07
CA ASP A 89 11.58 0.31 18.44
C ASP A 89 10.65 -0.53 19.31
N THR A 90 9.92 0.05 20.23
CA THR A 90 8.93 -0.68 21.03
C THR A 90 7.50 -0.26 20.72
N LEU A 91 7.32 0.58 19.70
CA LEU A 91 6.00 1.13 19.36
C LEU A 91 5.37 0.35 18.22
N GLU A 92 4.15 -0.11 18.45
CA GLU A 92 3.34 -0.75 17.41
C GLU A 92 2.52 0.30 16.67
N ILE A 93 2.62 0.31 15.34
CA ILE A 93 1.97 1.30 14.49
C ILE A 93 1.02 0.60 13.54
N PRO A 94 -0.30 0.75 13.73
CA PRO A 94 -1.25 0.24 12.74
C PRO A 94 -1.14 1.05 11.45
N THR A 95 -1.16 0.34 10.32
CA THR A 95 -0.83 0.94 9.03
C THR A 95 -1.69 0.31 7.94
N ARG A 96 -2.12 1.14 7.00
CA ARG A 96 -2.70 0.65 5.74
C ARG A 96 -1.64 0.77 4.67
N ALA A 97 -1.19 -0.36 4.14
CA ALA A 97 -0.10 -0.43 3.17
C ALA A 97 -0.59 -0.95 1.83
N SER A 98 -0.03 -0.42 0.75
CA SER A 98 -0.25 -0.99 -0.58
C SER A 98 0.76 -2.11 -0.83
N ILE A 99 0.33 -3.13 -1.58
CA ILE A 99 1.16 -4.26 -1.95
C ILE A 99 1.64 -4.04 -3.38
N ILE A 100 2.95 -4.03 -3.58
CA ILE A 100 3.56 -3.86 -4.90
C ILE A 100 4.76 -4.79 -5.04
N ASN A 101 5.17 -5.03 -6.28
CA ASN A 101 6.37 -5.81 -6.53
C ASN A 101 7.59 -4.92 -6.32
N ARG A 102 8.33 -5.19 -5.25
CA ARG A 102 9.57 -4.48 -4.92
C ARG A 102 10.81 -5.36 -5.05
N SER A 103 10.69 -6.50 -5.74
CA SER A 103 11.79 -7.48 -5.85
C SER A 103 13.06 -6.91 -6.46
N HIS A 104 12.93 -5.86 -7.28
CA HIS A 104 14.05 -5.18 -7.94
C HIS A 104 14.57 -3.97 -7.14
N LEU A 105 14.02 -3.73 -5.96
CA LEU A 105 14.35 -2.57 -5.13
C LEU A 105 15.10 -3.02 -3.88
N GLU A 106 15.86 -2.11 -3.29
CA GLU A 106 16.73 -2.43 -2.16
C GLU A 106 15.97 -2.83 -0.90
N TYR A 107 14.79 -2.23 -0.67
CA TYR A 107 14.03 -2.47 0.55
C TYR A 107 12.67 -3.07 0.24
N PRO A 108 12.26 -4.15 0.94
CA PRO A 108 10.92 -4.73 0.77
C PRO A 108 9.81 -3.88 1.37
N VAL A 109 10.13 -2.90 2.21
CA VAL A 109 9.16 -2.05 2.89
C VAL A 109 9.61 -0.60 2.80
N ILE A 110 8.69 0.27 2.41
CA ILE A 110 8.86 1.72 2.54
C ILE A 110 7.79 2.23 3.48
N ILE A 111 8.20 2.92 4.53
CA ILE A 111 7.31 3.58 5.48
C ILE A 111 7.17 5.03 5.05
N GLY A 112 5.98 5.38 4.58
CA GLY A 112 5.70 6.72 4.09
C GLY A 112 5.41 7.72 5.19
N ARG A 113 5.42 9.00 4.82
CA ARG A 113 5.29 10.10 5.78
C ARG A 113 3.96 10.10 6.56
N ARG A 114 2.89 9.54 6.02
CA ARG A 114 1.61 9.48 6.73
C ARG A 114 1.70 8.66 8.01
N ASN A 115 2.53 7.63 8.01
CA ASN A 115 2.75 6.80 9.19
C ASN A 115 3.74 7.42 10.14
N LEU A 116 4.55 8.37 9.68
CA LEU A 116 5.54 9.05 10.48
C LEU A 116 4.96 10.19 11.32
N SER A 117 3.73 10.59 11.06
CA SER A 117 3.09 11.66 11.83
C SER A 117 2.91 11.32 13.31
N LYS A 118 2.96 10.04 13.66
CA LYS A 118 2.90 9.58 15.04
C LYS A 118 4.24 9.64 15.76
N PHE A 119 5.31 9.89 15.03
CA PHE A 119 6.65 10.03 15.58
C PHE A 119 6.99 11.51 15.62
N LEU A 120 6.95 12.07 16.82
CA LEU A 120 7.43 13.42 17.00
C LEU A 120 8.95 13.36 17.10
N VAL A 121 9.59 14.02 16.16
CA VAL A 121 11.04 14.16 16.21
C VAL A 121 11.35 15.41 17.01
N ASP A 122 12.03 15.24 18.13
CA ASP A 122 12.46 16.35 18.95
C ASP A 122 13.75 16.91 18.37
N VAL A 123 13.61 17.94 17.56
CA VAL A 123 14.75 18.54 16.86
C VAL A 123 15.65 19.35 17.78
N ASN A 124 15.22 19.60 19.01
CA ASN A 124 16.00 20.36 19.98
C ASN A 124 16.90 19.46 20.83
N LYS A 125 16.68 18.18 20.78
CA LYS A 125 17.42 17.22 21.57
C LYS A 125 18.60 16.71 20.77
N LYS A 126 19.77 16.90 21.33
CA LYS A 126 21.02 16.51 20.68
C LYS A 126 21.73 15.42 21.46
#